data_45c072b61aeabd99170838b48d7d7997
#
_entry.id   45c072b61aeabd99170838b48d7d7997
#
_cell.length_a   1.000
_cell.length_b   1.000
_cell.length_c   1.000
_cell.angle_alpha   90.00
_cell.angle_beta   90.00
_cell.angle_gamma   90.00
#
_symmetry.space_group_name_H-M   'P 1'
#
loop_
_entity.id
_entity.type
_entity.pdbx_description
1 polymer ?
#
loop_
_entity_poly.entity_id
_entity_poly.type
_entity_poly.pdbx_seq_one_letter_code
_entity_poly.pdbx_strand_id
1 'polypeptide(L)'
;RFEHPDIIYTGFVSDEEKMSILQHAEIVVNPSRYESLSLILLEAMSQKKPMLVNGHCKVLKEHCLKSDFASFYYMNKRGFNQALRRIEQSEDLREEMGEKGASYVESNYNWSLIMGRLKSDINFIKENGKR
;
A
#
# COMPACT_ATOMS: atom_id res chain seq x y z
N ARG A 1 25.38 1.84 -7.28
CA ARG A 1 24.28 2.80 -7.19
C ARG A 1 24.12 3.45 -8.55
N PHE A 2 22.94 3.48 -9.10
CA PHE A 2 22.67 4.16 -10.36
C PHE A 2 22.56 5.68 -10.07
N GLU A 3 23.40 6.50 -10.69
CA GLU A 3 23.42 7.94 -10.52
C GLU A 3 22.68 8.62 -11.67
N HIS A 4 21.64 9.39 -11.35
CA HIS A 4 20.89 10.19 -12.29
C HIS A 4 20.42 11.47 -11.58
N PRO A 5 20.45 12.66 -12.22
CA PRO A 5 20.11 13.93 -11.57
C PRO A 5 18.70 13.97 -11.00
N ASP A 6 17.76 13.22 -11.59
CA ASP A 6 16.37 13.17 -11.15
C ASP A 6 16.09 12.07 -10.10
N ILE A 7 17.14 11.35 -9.63
CA ILE A 7 17.01 10.31 -8.62
C ILE A 7 17.64 10.78 -7.31
N ILE A 8 16.82 10.90 -6.28
CA ILE A 8 17.24 11.26 -4.94
C ILE A 8 17.22 10.01 -4.06
N TYR A 9 18.37 9.67 -3.49
CA TYR A 9 18.51 8.60 -2.50
C TYR A 9 18.45 9.22 -1.11
N THR A 10 17.30 9.15 -0.46
CA THR A 10 17.08 9.76 0.86
C THR A 10 17.85 9.03 1.98
N GLY A 11 18.19 7.75 1.78
CA GLY A 11 18.70 6.92 2.87
C GLY A 11 17.64 6.67 3.95
N PHE A 12 18.08 6.61 5.19
CA PHE A 12 17.17 6.50 6.33
C PHE A 12 16.51 7.85 6.59
N VAL A 13 15.20 7.87 6.71
CA VAL A 13 14.39 9.05 7.04
C VAL A 13 13.56 8.77 8.29
N SER A 14 13.20 9.80 9.03
CA SER A 14 12.27 9.71 10.15
C SER A 14 10.85 9.35 9.67
N ASP A 15 9.98 8.93 10.58
CA ASP A 15 8.57 8.67 10.24
C ASP A 15 7.86 9.94 9.75
N GLU A 16 8.18 11.10 10.31
CA GLU A 16 7.64 12.39 9.89
C GLU A 16 8.07 12.75 8.46
N GLU A 17 9.35 12.59 8.14
CA GLU A 17 9.89 12.80 6.80
C GLU A 17 9.28 11.82 5.80
N LYS A 18 9.16 10.54 6.16
CA LYS A 18 8.51 9.52 5.33
C LYS A 18 7.06 9.91 5.02
N MET A 19 6.29 10.31 6.02
CA MET A 19 4.91 10.74 5.81
C MET A 19 4.83 12.00 4.94
N SER A 20 5.74 12.96 5.13
CA SER A 20 5.82 14.14 4.28
C SER A 20 6.12 13.77 2.81
N ILE A 21 7.07 12.84 2.58
CA ILE A 21 7.38 12.35 1.22
C ILE A 21 6.14 11.68 0.60
N LEU A 22 5.44 10.83 1.36
CA LEU A 22 4.22 10.19 0.88
C LEU A 22 3.14 11.20 0.53
N GLN A 23 2.91 12.22 1.36
CA GLN A 23 1.90 13.26 1.12
C GLN A 23 2.15 14.06 -0.16
N HIS A 24 3.40 14.24 -0.56
CA HIS A 24 3.78 15.00 -1.76
C HIS A 24 4.02 14.12 -2.99
N ALA A 25 4.03 12.80 -2.84
CA ALA A 25 4.18 11.89 -3.96
C ALA A 25 2.93 11.89 -4.85
N GLU A 26 3.11 11.87 -6.16
CA GLU A 26 2.00 11.64 -7.10
C GLU A 26 1.68 10.15 -7.23
N ILE A 27 2.71 9.31 -7.21
CA ILE A 27 2.62 7.85 -7.32
C ILE A 27 3.65 7.23 -6.40
N VAL A 28 3.27 6.19 -5.67
CA VAL A 28 4.19 5.40 -4.86
C VAL A 28 4.43 4.04 -5.52
N VAL A 29 5.70 3.65 -5.66
CA VAL A 29 6.07 2.37 -6.28
C VAL A 29 6.70 1.44 -5.25
N ASN A 30 6.13 0.25 -5.07
CA ASN A 30 6.74 -0.81 -4.27
C ASN A 30 7.16 -2.01 -5.15
N PRO A 31 8.46 -2.14 -5.48
CA PRO A 31 8.97 -3.22 -6.33
C PRO A 31 9.27 -4.52 -5.56
N SER A 32 8.98 -4.59 -4.27
CA SER A 32 9.31 -5.73 -3.42
C SER A 32 8.70 -7.03 -3.96
N ARG A 33 9.48 -8.11 -3.88
CA ARG A 33 9.00 -9.46 -4.21
C ARG A 33 8.45 -10.21 -3.00
N TYR A 34 8.77 -9.76 -1.81
CA TYR A 34 8.44 -10.42 -0.55
C TYR A 34 7.97 -9.40 0.47
N GLU A 35 6.74 -9.54 0.88
CA GLU A 35 6.10 -8.75 1.92
C GLU A 35 5.25 -9.65 2.80
N SER A 36 5.16 -9.31 4.09
CA SER A 36 4.23 -9.95 5.01
C SER A 36 2.88 -9.22 5.08
N LEU A 37 2.91 -7.89 5.12
CA LEU A 37 1.73 -7.01 5.17
C LEU A 37 1.89 -5.78 4.27
N SER A 38 3.13 -5.27 4.13
CA SER A 38 3.46 -4.02 3.43
C SER A 38 2.88 -2.77 4.09
N LEU A 39 3.46 -2.35 5.21
CA LEU A 39 3.05 -1.13 5.91
C LEU A 39 3.13 0.09 5.00
N ILE A 40 4.17 0.21 4.17
CA ILE A 40 4.31 1.33 3.22
C ILE A 40 3.15 1.43 2.23
N LEU A 41 2.55 0.30 1.84
CA LEU A 41 1.37 0.29 0.99
C LEU A 41 0.16 0.86 1.75
N LEU A 42 -0.06 0.41 2.97
CA LEU A 42 -1.18 0.89 3.80
C LEU A 42 -1.01 2.37 4.17
N GLU A 43 0.21 2.80 4.48
CA GLU A 43 0.55 4.20 4.74
C GLU A 43 0.27 5.09 3.50
N ALA A 44 0.72 4.68 2.31
CA ALA A 44 0.45 5.41 1.08
C ALA A 44 -1.05 5.49 0.76
N MET A 45 -1.77 4.38 0.90
CA MET A 45 -3.23 4.33 0.72
C MET A 45 -3.94 5.24 1.72
N SER A 46 -3.51 5.31 2.99
CA SER A 46 -4.09 6.21 4.00
C SER A 46 -3.91 7.69 3.65
N GLN A 47 -2.84 8.02 2.89
CA GLN A 47 -2.57 9.36 2.36
C GLN A 47 -3.20 9.59 0.97
N LYS A 48 -4.13 8.72 0.54
CA LYS A 48 -4.81 8.79 -0.76
C LYS A 48 -3.84 8.78 -1.95
N LYS A 49 -2.73 8.03 -1.84
CA LYS A 49 -1.75 7.95 -2.91
C LYS A 49 -1.93 6.69 -3.75
N PRO A 50 -2.03 6.84 -5.08
CA PRO A 50 -2.06 5.70 -5.97
C PRO A 50 -0.74 4.94 -5.90
N MET A 51 -0.83 3.61 -5.94
CA MET A 51 0.36 2.78 -5.89
C MET A 51 0.50 1.88 -7.12
N LEU A 52 1.76 1.63 -7.47
CA LEU A 52 2.14 0.65 -8.48
C LEU A 52 3.05 -0.39 -7.83
N VAL A 53 2.63 -1.65 -7.78
CA VAL A 53 3.29 -2.69 -7.00
C VAL A 53 3.71 -3.88 -7.83
N ASN A 54 4.67 -4.66 -7.34
CA ASN A 54 5.15 -5.88 -7.98
C ASN A 54 4.12 -7.01 -7.80
N GLY A 55 3.49 -7.45 -8.90
CA GLY A 55 2.48 -8.51 -8.90
C GLY A 55 3.01 -9.92 -8.65
N HIS A 56 4.33 -10.14 -8.64
CA HIS A 56 4.93 -11.40 -8.19
C HIS A 56 4.91 -11.53 -6.66
N CYS A 57 4.73 -10.44 -5.91
CA CYS A 57 4.46 -10.46 -4.49
C CYS A 57 2.97 -10.73 -4.25
N LYS A 58 2.66 -11.93 -3.72
CA LYS A 58 1.28 -12.35 -3.48
C LYS A 58 0.52 -11.37 -2.57
N VAL A 59 1.17 -10.89 -1.53
CA VAL A 59 0.57 -9.95 -0.56
C VAL A 59 0.20 -8.63 -1.23
N LEU A 60 1.12 -8.02 -1.98
CA LEU A 60 0.87 -6.77 -2.70
C LEU A 60 -0.26 -6.91 -3.72
N LYS A 61 -0.24 -8.00 -4.50
CA LYS A 61 -1.31 -8.30 -5.47
C LYS A 61 -2.66 -8.49 -4.78
N GLU A 62 -2.69 -9.16 -3.64
CA GLU A 62 -3.91 -9.38 -2.86
C GLU A 62 -4.50 -8.07 -2.34
N HIS A 63 -3.69 -7.12 -1.88
CA HIS A 63 -4.13 -5.78 -1.53
C HIS A 63 -4.75 -5.04 -2.73
N CYS A 64 -4.15 -5.13 -3.93
CA CYS A 64 -4.75 -4.54 -5.12
C CYS A 64 -6.16 -5.06 -5.40
N LEU A 65 -6.35 -6.37 -5.30
CA LEU A 65 -7.65 -7.01 -5.57
C LEU A 65 -8.68 -6.68 -4.48
N LYS A 66 -8.28 -6.72 -3.21
CA LYS A 66 -9.17 -6.45 -2.08
C LYS A 66 -9.56 -4.98 -1.93
N SER A 67 -8.75 -4.08 -2.42
CA SER A 67 -9.02 -2.63 -2.41
C SER A 67 -9.75 -2.13 -3.66
N ASP A 68 -10.29 -3.03 -4.46
CA ASP A 68 -10.93 -2.69 -5.75
C ASP A 68 -10.01 -1.84 -6.64
N PHE A 69 -8.75 -2.29 -6.77
CA PHE A 69 -7.71 -1.63 -7.56
C PHE A 69 -7.37 -0.19 -7.13
N ALA A 70 -7.40 0.09 -5.82
CA ALA A 70 -6.75 1.28 -5.25
C ALA A 70 -5.24 1.34 -5.54
N SER A 71 -4.66 0.21 -5.94
CA SER A 71 -3.30 0.12 -6.47
C SER A 71 -3.28 -0.77 -7.71
N PHE A 72 -2.35 -0.52 -8.63
CA PHE A 72 -2.13 -1.38 -9.78
C PHE A 72 -0.94 -2.30 -9.52
N TYR A 73 -0.95 -3.51 -10.10
CA TYR A 73 0.19 -4.39 -10.08
C TYR A 73 0.73 -4.67 -11.49
N TYR A 74 2.02 -4.90 -11.58
CA TYR A 74 2.71 -5.26 -12.82
C TYR A 74 3.40 -6.62 -12.68
N MET A 75 3.53 -7.34 -13.79
CA MET A 75 4.18 -8.64 -13.85
C MET A 75 5.51 -8.60 -14.62
N ASN A 76 5.76 -7.54 -15.38
CA ASN A 76 6.95 -7.35 -16.21
C ASN A 76 7.15 -5.87 -16.55
N LYS A 77 8.28 -5.54 -17.19
CA LYS A 77 8.65 -4.17 -17.57
C LYS A 77 7.59 -3.50 -18.46
N ARG A 78 6.98 -4.23 -19.40
CA ARG A 78 5.95 -3.67 -20.28
C ARG A 78 4.70 -3.29 -19.47
N GLY A 79 4.24 -4.19 -18.61
CA GLY A 79 3.11 -3.93 -17.71
C GLY A 79 3.37 -2.79 -16.75
N PHE A 80 4.59 -2.68 -16.20
CA PHE A 80 5.01 -1.55 -15.39
C PHE A 80 4.85 -0.23 -16.14
N ASN A 81 5.44 -0.11 -17.33
CA ASN A 81 5.38 1.12 -18.12
C ASN A 81 3.95 1.49 -18.53
N GLN A 82 3.12 0.49 -18.86
CA GLN A 82 1.72 0.73 -19.22
C GLN A 82 0.91 1.24 -18.01
N ALA A 83 1.06 0.60 -16.86
CA ALA A 83 0.37 1.00 -15.64
C ALA A 83 0.81 2.39 -15.16
N LEU A 84 2.13 2.65 -15.14
CA LEU A 84 2.69 3.94 -14.78
C LEU A 84 2.13 5.06 -15.65
N ARG A 85 2.21 4.94 -16.98
CA ARG A 85 1.67 5.94 -17.91
C ARG A 85 0.17 6.17 -17.71
N ARG A 86 -0.61 5.13 -17.46
CA ARG A 86 -2.05 5.24 -17.22
C ARG A 86 -2.35 6.06 -15.97
N ILE A 87 -1.58 5.86 -14.89
CA ILE A 87 -1.74 6.63 -13.66
C ILE A 87 -1.26 8.08 -13.85
N GLU A 88 -0.12 8.29 -14.52
CA GLU A 88 0.43 9.64 -14.79
C GLU A 88 -0.51 10.51 -15.62
N GLN A 89 -1.16 9.93 -16.64
CA GLN A 89 -1.98 10.65 -17.62
C GLN A 89 -3.40 11.02 -17.14
N SER A 90 -3.84 10.50 -15.99
CA SER A 90 -5.22 10.71 -15.50
C SER A 90 -5.23 11.11 -14.03
N GLU A 91 -5.55 12.38 -13.79
CA GLU A 91 -5.77 12.91 -12.45
C GLU A 91 -6.98 12.25 -11.79
N ASP A 92 -8.09 12.13 -12.53
CA ASP A 92 -9.32 11.47 -12.06
C ASP A 92 -9.04 10.03 -11.59
N LEU A 93 -8.18 9.29 -12.32
CA LEU A 93 -7.79 7.94 -11.92
C LEU A 93 -6.98 7.95 -10.62
N ARG A 94 -6.04 8.92 -10.46
CA ARG A 94 -5.26 9.04 -9.24
C ARG A 94 -6.15 9.35 -8.03
N GLU A 95 -7.13 10.23 -8.21
CA GLU A 95 -8.10 10.58 -7.18
C GLU A 95 -8.97 9.36 -6.81
N GLU A 96 -9.54 8.67 -7.80
CA GLU A 96 -10.33 7.45 -7.59
C GLU A 96 -9.53 6.38 -6.83
N MET A 97 -8.29 6.11 -7.25
CA MET A 97 -7.39 5.17 -6.57
C MET A 97 -7.11 5.60 -5.14
N GLY A 98 -6.89 6.89 -4.91
CA GLY A 98 -6.65 7.46 -3.59
C GLY A 98 -7.82 7.28 -2.64
N GLU A 99 -9.05 7.60 -3.07
CA GLU A 99 -10.26 7.44 -2.26
C GLU A 99 -10.54 5.96 -1.94
N LYS A 100 -10.40 5.07 -2.92
CA LYS A 100 -10.52 3.63 -2.71
C LYS A 100 -9.50 3.11 -1.70
N GLY A 101 -8.25 3.58 -1.79
CA GLY A 101 -7.18 3.20 -0.88
C GLY A 101 -7.45 3.62 0.55
N ALA A 102 -7.83 4.87 0.77
CA ALA A 102 -8.16 5.40 2.09
C ALA A 102 -9.35 4.63 2.72
N SER A 103 -10.41 4.41 1.95
CA SER A 103 -11.58 3.64 2.39
C SER A 103 -11.22 2.19 2.74
N TYR A 104 -10.36 1.55 1.95
CA TYR A 104 -9.89 0.20 2.22
C TYR A 104 -9.10 0.11 3.54
N VAL A 105 -8.18 1.05 3.77
CA VAL A 105 -7.39 1.09 5.01
C VAL A 105 -8.29 1.37 6.22
N GLU A 106 -9.18 2.35 6.14
CA GLU A 106 -10.11 2.67 7.21
C GLU A 106 -11.01 1.49 7.58
N SER A 107 -11.52 0.78 6.58
CA SER A 107 -12.44 -0.35 6.80
C SER A 107 -11.78 -1.62 7.31
N ASN A 108 -10.46 -1.81 7.10
CA ASN A 108 -9.79 -3.07 7.39
C ASN A 108 -8.65 -2.98 8.40
N TYR A 109 -8.04 -1.80 8.57
CA TYR A 109 -6.78 -1.62 9.31
C TYR A 109 -6.84 -0.53 10.39
N ASN A 110 -8.02 -0.05 10.80
CA ASN A 110 -8.12 0.86 11.93
C ASN A 110 -7.94 0.13 13.27
N TRP A 111 -7.41 0.85 14.25
CA TRP A 111 -7.10 0.28 15.57
C TRP A 111 -8.31 -0.29 16.30
N SER A 112 -9.48 0.35 16.20
CA SER A 112 -10.70 -0.12 16.87
C SER A 112 -11.11 -1.50 16.36
N LEU A 113 -11.05 -1.71 15.05
CA LEU A 113 -11.34 -2.99 14.40
C LEU A 113 -10.32 -4.06 14.80
N ILE A 114 -9.03 -3.73 14.74
CA ILE A 114 -7.93 -4.65 15.09
C ILE A 114 -8.04 -5.07 16.55
N MET A 115 -8.23 -4.12 17.46
CA MET A 115 -8.37 -4.40 18.90
C MET A 115 -9.65 -5.17 19.22
N GLY A 116 -10.74 -4.93 18.49
CA GLY A 116 -11.96 -5.70 18.60
C GLY A 116 -11.77 -7.18 18.24
N ARG A 117 -11.12 -7.44 17.11
CA ARG A 117 -10.76 -8.81 16.67
C ARG A 117 -9.84 -9.50 17.68
N LEU A 118 -8.79 -8.83 18.12
CA LEU A 118 -7.84 -9.36 19.08
C LEU A 118 -8.52 -9.74 20.40
N LYS A 119 -9.40 -8.89 20.93
CA LYS A 119 -10.17 -9.19 22.15
C LYS A 119 -11.07 -10.41 21.97
N SER A 120 -11.73 -10.51 20.82
CA SER A 120 -12.59 -11.67 20.49
C SER A 120 -11.78 -12.96 20.45
N ASP A 121 -10.62 -12.96 19.78
CA ASP A 121 -9.75 -14.13 19.67
C ASP A 121 -9.19 -14.56 21.03
N ILE A 122 -8.79 -13.60 21.87
CA ILE A 122 -8.32 -13.88 23.25
C ILE A 122 -9.45 -14.52 24.08
N ASN A 123 -10.66 -14.00 24.00
CA ASN A 123 -11.80 -14.56 24.73
C ASN A 123 -12.14 -15.97 24.25
N PHE A 124 -12.14 -16.18 22.93
CA PHE A 124 -12.33 -17.51 22.34
C PHE A 124 -11.30 -18.53 22.85
N ILE A 125 -10.02 -18.15 22.91
CA ILE A 125 -8.93 -19.00 23.44
C ILE A 125 -9.14 -19.29 24.93
N LYS A 126 -9.53 -18.28 25.73
CA LYS A 126 -9.79 -18.48 27.16
C LYS A 126 -10.94 -19.46 27.43
N GLU A 127 -11.99 -19.39 26.62
CA GLU A 127 -13.18 -20.24 26.77
C GLU A 127 -12.93 -21.68 26.27
N ASN A 128 -12.15 -21.83 25.18
CA ASN A 128 -11.95 -23.11 24.52
C ASN A 128 -10.55 -23.74 24.75
N GLY A 129 -9.62 -22.98 25.32
CA GLY A 129 -8.22 -23.41 25.55
C GLY A 129 -7.97 -24.21 26.83
N LYS A 130 -9.00 -24.53 27.61
CA LYS A 130 -8.91 -25.41 28.76
C LYS A 130 -9.07 -26.84 28.31
N ARG A 131 -8.02 -27.42 27.74
CA ARG A 131 -7.82 -28.87 27.64
C ARG A 131 -6.46 -29.27 28.22
#